data_2fa2a6e8369062a1f5bacbd50044f820
#
_entry.id   2fa2a6e8369062a1f5bacbd50044f820
#
_cell.length_a   1.000
_cell.length_b   1.000
_cell.length_c   1.000
_cell.angle_alpha   90.00
_cell.angle_beta   90.00
_cell.angle_gamma   90.00
#
_symmetry.space_group_name_H-M   'P 1'
#
loop_
_entity.id
_entity.type
_entity.pdbx_description
1 polymer ?
#
loop_
_entity_poly.entity_id
_entity_poly.type
_entity_poly.pdbx_seq_one_letter_code
_entity_poly.pdbx_strand_id
1 'polypeptide(L)'
;MGSEMCIRDRDREVLNEDITAGSETVKYYAATIGNPHCVIPVDQANEEIAMRLGPILENHPNFPNRTNVQFLQILDRNRIRIEIWERGAGYTLASGSSSSAAGAVARKMGACDQKITVEMPGGEIKLEIDEEFKVKMTGPATRVASMELDSECLK
;
A
#
# COMPACT_ATOMS: atom_id res chain seq x y z
N MET A 1 0.55 -6.60 14.85
CA MET A 1 -0.71 -6.85 14.13
C MET A 1 -0.37 -7.62 12.87
N GLY A 2 -0.89 -8.84 12.73
CA GLY A 2 -0.69 -9.63 11.53
C GLY A 2 -1.41 -8.98 10.34
N SER A 3 -0.74 -8.83 9.21
CA SER A 3 -1.38 -8.43 7.97
C SER A 3 -2.12 -9.63 7.41
N GLU A 4 -3.43 -9.69 7.60
CA GLU A 4 -4.26 -10.69 6.95
C GLU A 4 -4.44 -10.28 5.48
N MET A 5 -4.04 -11.14 4.56
CA MET A 5 -4.24 -10.93 3.13
C MET A 5 -5.61 -11.45 2.71
N CYS A 6 -6.67 -10.72 3.05
CA CYS A 6 -8.03 -11.04 2.63
C CYS A 6 -8.86 -9.79 2.33
N ILE A 7 -9.85 -9.92 1.47
CA ILE A 7 -10.93 -8.96 1.35
C ILE A 7 -11.87 -9.20 2.53
N ARG A 8 -12.21 -8.18 3.29
CA ARG A 8 -12.96 -8.25 4.56
C ARG A 8 -14.32 -8.95 4.49
N ASP A 9 -14.91 -9.06 3.30
CA ASP A 9 -16.24 -9.65 3.08
C ASP A 9 -16.20 -11.06 2.49
N ARG A 10 -15.01 -11.65 2.37
CA ARG A 10 -14.82 -13.03 1.89
C ARG A 10 -13.71 -13.68 2.71
N ASP A 11 -14.01 -14.79 3.35
CA ASP A 11 -13.06 -15.61 4.10
C ASP A 11 -12.04 -16.34 3.17
N ARG A 12 -11.43 -15.59 2.23
CA ARG A 12 -10.45 -16.12 1.30
C ARG A 12 -9.35 -15.12 0.96
N GLU A 13 -8.16 -15.66 0.71
CA GLU A 13 -7.07 -14.87 0.13
C GLU A 13 -7.39 -14.49 -1.31
N VAL A 14 -7.03 -13.26 -1.70
CA VAL A 14 -7.11 -12.75 -3.07
C VAL A 14 -5.69 -12.55 -3.59
N LEU A 15 -5.25 -13.48 -4.41
CA LEU A 15 -3.89 -13.53 -4.94
C LEU A 15 -3.92 -13.62 -6.46
N ASN A 16 -3.32 -12.64 -7.13
CA ASN A 16 -3.14 -12.62 -8.59
C ASN A 16 -4.45 -12.82 -9.38
N GLU A 17 -5.54 -12.24 -8.92
CA GLU A 17 -6.83 -12.27 -9.60
C GLU A 17 -6.96 -11.12 -10.62
N ASP A 18 -7.91 -11.28 -11.53
CA ASP A 18 -8.22 -10.24 -12.50
C ASP A 18 -9.20 -9.21 -11.91
N ILE A 19 -8.93 -7.93 -12.14
CA ILE A 19 -9.83 -6.82 -11.83
C ILE A 19 -9.91 -5.88 -13.03
N THR A 20 -11.13 -5.45 -13.38
CA THR A 20 -11.36 -4.57 -14.53
C THR A 20 -11.49 -3.12 -14.06
N ALA A 21 -10.59 -2.27 -14.53
CA ALA A 21 -10.59 -0.84 -14.26
C ALA A 21 -10.85 -0.05 -15.55
N GLY A 22 -12.09 0.36 -15.76
CA GLY A 22 -12.51 0.99 -17.02
C GLY A 22 -12.46 0.00 -18.18
N SER A 23 -11.60 0.26 -19.16
CA SER A 23 -11.38 -0.62 -20.32
C SER A 23 -10.23 -1.61 -20.16
N GLU A 24 -9.52 -1.57 -19.03
CA GLU A 24 -8.33 -2.38 -18.78
C GLU A 24 -8.62 -3.46 -17.74
N THR A 25 -8.05 -4.65 -17.95
CA THR A 25 -8.02 -5.71 -16.94
C THR A 25 -6.60 -5.88 -16.45
N VAL A 26 -6.42 -5.79 -15.12
CA VAL A 26 -5.12 -5.90 -14.47
C VAL A 26 -5.14 -6.99 -13.40
N LYS A 27 -3.97 -7.52 -13.05
CA LYS A 27 -3.82 -8.43 -11.92
C LYS A 27 -3.79 -7.65 -10.62
N TYR A 28 -4.43 -8.19 -9.57
CA TYR A 28 -4.39 -7.59 -8.25
C TYR A 28 -4.24 -8.60 -7.12
N TYR A 29 -3.79 -8.08 -6.02
CA TYR A 29 -3.74 -8.74 -4.71
C TYR A 29 -4.51 -7.88 -3.72
N ALA A 30 -5.23 -8.50 -2.78
CA ALA A 30 -5.84 -7.78 -1.67
C ALA A 30 -5.06 -8.02 -0.39
N ALA A 31 -4.82 -6.96 0.36
CA ALA A 31 -4.19 -7.01 1.67
C ALA A 31 -4.95 -6.16 2.68
N THR A 32 -4.88 -6.50 3.96
CA THR A 32 -5.39 -5.66 5.03
C THR A 32 -4.38 -5.57 6.17
N ILE A 33 -4.21 -4.36 6.69
CA ILE A 33 -3.45 -4.06 7.90
C ILE A 33 -4.33 -3.29 8.90
N GLY A 34 -5.64 -3.56 8.86
CA GLY A 34 -6.70 -2.83 9.57
C GLY A 34 -7.56 -1.99 8.64
N ASN A 35 -7.11 -1.70 7.43
CA ASN A 35 -7.83 -1.06 6.34
C ASN A 35 -7.54 -1.80 5.02
N PRO A 36 -8.47 -1.76 4.02
CA PRO A 36 -8.32 -2.51 2.78
C PRO A 36 -7.29 -1.89 1.84
N HIS A 37 -6.52 -2.74 1.18
CA HIS A 37 -5.54 -2.38 0.16
C HIS A 37 -5.69 -3.26 -1.08
N CYS A 38 -5.71 -2.63 -2.25
CA CYS A 38 -5.66 -3.25 -3.57
C CYS A 38 -4.28 -2.99 -4.16
N VAL A 39 -3.47 -4.03 -4.27
CA VAL A 39 -2.08 -3.93 -4.78
C VAL A 39 -2.02 -4.47 -6.20
N ILE A 40 -1.60 -3.64 -7.13
CA ILE A 40 -1.50 -3.91 -8.57
C ILE A 40 -0.02 -4.02 -8.94
N PRO A 41 0.52 -5.21 -9.23
CA PRO A 41 1.86 -5.34 -9.79
C PRO A 41 1.92 -4.71 -11.18
N VAL A 42 2.95 -3.90 -11.42
CA VAL A 42 3.20 -3.21 -12.69
C VAL A 42 4.68 -3.27 -13.06
N ASP A 43 4.99 -3.21 -14.35
CA ASP A 43 6.37 -3.15 -14.81
C ASP A 43 7.02 -1.81 -14.46
N GLN A 44 6.23 -0.72 -14.46
CA GLN A 44 6.69 0.62 -14.12
C GLN A 44 5.62 1.35 -13.32
N ALA A 45 5.93 1.65 -12.06
CA ALA A 45 5.09 2.50 -11.21
C ALA A 45 5.39 3.98 -11.52
N ASN A 46 4.34 4.74 -11.82
CA ASN A 46 4.43 6.18 -12.07
C ASN A 46 3.10 6.88 -11.69
N GLU A 47 3.16 8.20 -11.54
CA GLU A 47 2.01 9.02 -11.18
C GLU A 47 0.84 8.88 -12.16
N GLU A 48 1.14 8.77 -13.47
CA GLU A 48 0.11 8.69 -14.52
C GLU A 48 -0.81 7.49 -14.32
N ILE A 49 -0.26 6.30 -14.05
CA ILE A 49 -1.06 5.09 -13.80
C ILE A 49 -1.90 5.24 -12.52
N ALA A 50 -1.32 5.86 -11.47
CA ALA A 50 -2.03 6.07 -10.22
C ALA A 50 -3.19 7.05 -10.38
N MET A 51 -3.01 8.13 -11.09
CA MET A 51 -4.06 9.12 -11.38
C MET A 51 -5.15 8.56 -12.29
N ARG A 52 -4.81 7.69 -13.24
CA ARG A 52 -5.74 7.13 -14.22
C ARG A 52 -6.57 5.98 -13.65
N LEU A 53 -5.96 5.01 -12.98
CA LEU A 53 -6.64 3.81 -12.50
C LEU A 53 -7.04 3.87 -11.02
N GLY A 54 -6.35 4.67 -10.22
CA GLY A 54 -6.59 4.80 -8.78
C GLY A 54 -8.05 5.11 -8.42
N PRO A 55 -8.67 6.17 -9.00
CA PRO A 55 -10.07 6.52 -8.70
C PRO A 55 -11.07 5.41 -9.05
N ILE A 56 -10.80 4.67 -10.12
CA ILE A 56 -11.67 3.59 -10.61
C ILE A 56 -11.58 2.39 -9.65
N LEU A 57 -10.36 2.01 -9.30
CA LEU A 57 -10.08 0.87 -8.41
C LEU A 57 -10.50 1.15 -6.95
N GLU A 58 -10.34 2.39 -6.46
CA GLU A 58 -10.83 2.80 -5.14
C GLU A 58 -12.30 2.46 -4.96
N ASN A 59 -13.12 2.70 -6.01
CA ASN A 59 -14.57 2.56 -5.99
C ASN A 59 -15.07 1.27 -6.64
N HIS A 60 -14.17 0.31 -6.91
CA HIS A 60 -14.54 -0.93 -7.59
C HIS A 60 -15.49 -1.78 -6.74
N PRO A 61 -16.50 -2.46 -7.34
CA PRO A 61 -17.49 -3.29 -6.63
C PRO A 61 -16.91 -4.40 -5.75
N ASN A 62 -15.69 -4.86 -6.03
CA ASN A 62 -14.98 -5.83 -5.19
C ASN A 62 -14.62 -5.25 -3.79
N PHE A 63 -14.72 -3.94 -3.62
CA PHE A 63 -14.39 -3.24 -2.38
C PHE A 63 -15.58 -2.39 -1.93
N PRO A 64 -16.62 -2.97 -1.28
CA PRO A 64 -17.86 -2.28 -0.95
C PRO A 64 -17.66 -1.05 -0.03
N ASN A 65 -16.59 -1.04 0.76
CA ASN A 65 -16.21 0.09 1.60
C ASN A 65 -15.07 0.93 1.02
N ARG A 66 -14.85 0.84 -0.30
CA ARG A 66 -13.72 1.40 -1.02
C ARG A 66 -12.36 0.85 -0.54
N THR A 67 -11.29 1.16 -1.23
CA THR A 67 -9.96 0.63 -0.91
C THR A 67 -8.86 1.66 -1.18
N ASN A 68 -7.71 1.51 -0.52
CA ASN A 68 -6.48 2.15 -0.94
C ASN A 68 -5.86 1.34 -2.09
N VAL A 69 -5.27 1.99 -3.06
CA VAL A 69 -4.69 1.34 -4.24
C VAL A 69 -3.19 1.62 -4.29
N GLN A 70 -2.40 0.58 -4.52
CA GLN A 70 -0.95 0.68 -4.71
C GLN A 70 -0.56 0.05 -6.04
N PHE A 71 0.19 0.79 -6.85
CA PHE A 71 0.84 0.29 -8.06
C PHE A 71 2.25 -0.12 -7.68
N LEU A 72 2.52 -1.44 -7.69
CA LEU A 72 3.72 -2.06 -7.15
C LEU A 72 4.68 -2.43 -8.26
N GLN A 73 5.87 -1.83 -8.27
CA GLN A 73 7.00 -2.23 -9.11
C GLN A 73 8.05 -2.94 -8.26
N ILE A 74 8.44 -4.15 -8.66
CA ILE A 74 9.57 -4.86 -8.06
C ILE A 74 10.85 -4.36 -8.73
N LEU A 75 11.77 -3.78 -7.96
CA LEU A 75 13.07 -3.32 -8.45
C LEU A 75 14.14 -4.40 -8.27
N ASP A 76 14.16 -5.03 -7.10
CA ASP A 76 14.98 -6.21 -6.78
C ASP A 76 14.41 -6.95 -5.57
N ARG A 77 15.12 -7.98 -5.06
CA ARG A 77 14.66 -8.79 -3.92
C ARG A 77 14.50 -8.03 -2.60
N ASN A 78 15.11 -6.85 -2.50
CA ASN A 78 15.10 -6.05 -1.27
C ASN A 78 14.58 -4.63 -1.50
N ARG A 79 14.05 -4.35 -2.70
CA ARG A 79 13.62 -3.01 -3.07
C ARG A 79 12.41 -3.02 -3.98
N ILE A 80 11.41 -2.25 -3.62
CA ILE A 80 10.20 -2.02 -4.41
C ILE A 80 9.94 -0.52 -4.55
N ARG A 81 9.21 -0.15 -5.58
CA ARG A 81 8.66 1.19 -5.75
C ARG A 81 7.14 1.12 -5.78
N ILE A 82 6.48 2.08 -5.16
CA ILE A 82 5.02 2.17 -5.20
C ILE A 82 4.56 3.58 -5.52
N GLU A 83 3.45 3.64 -6.27
CA GLU A 83 2.60 4.81 -6.39
C GLU A 83 1.29 4.56 -5.67
N ILE A 84 0.73 5.60 -5.06
CA ILE A 84 -0.33 5.44 -4.07
C ILE A 84 -1.53 6.32 -4.43
N TRP A 85 -2.71 5.68 -4.44
CA TRP A 85 -3.99 6.35 -4.41
C TRP A 85 -4.73 5.96 -3.13
N GLU A 86 -4.88 6.89 -2.21
CA GLU A 86 -5.52 6.62 -0.92
C GLU A 86 -7.03 6.84 -0.96
N ARG A 87 -7.73 5.95 -0.29
CA ARG A 87 -9.18 5.98 -0.11
C ARG A 87 -9.62 7.31 0.51
N GLY A 88 -10.34 8.13 -0.26
CA GLY A 88 -10.88 9.43 0.18
C GLY A 88 -9.88 10.57 0.20
N ALA A 89 -8.59 10.32 -0.04
CA ALA A 89 -7.55 11.35 -0.08
C ALA A 89 -6.94 11.54 -1.48
N GLY A 90 -7.05 10.51 -2.35
CA GLY A 90 -6.51 10.58 -3.70
C GLY A 90 -5.02 10.26 -3.77
N TYR A 91 -4.32 10.82 -4.76
CA TYR A 91 -2.91 10.59 -4.96
C TYR A 91 -2.09 11.11 -3.77
N THR A 92 -1.26 10.24 -3.21
CA THR A 92 -0.52 10.48 -1.97
C THR A 92 0.95 10.14 -2.15
N LEU A 93 1.83 11.04 -1.73
CA LEU A 93 3.28 10.91 -1.96
C LEU A 93 3.96 9.89 -1.05
N ALA A 94 3.40 9.62 0.12
CA ALA A 94 3.94 8.63 1.06
C ALA A 94 2.86 8.10 2.01
N SER A 95 2.91 6.79 2.31
CA SER A 95 1.98 6.14 3.22
C SER A 95 2.61 4.89 3.84
N GLY A 96 2.64 4.85 5.17
CA GLY A 96 3.17 3.71 5.91
C GLY A 96 2.32 2.45 5.75
N SER A 97 0.99 2.60 5.74
CA SER A 97 0.07 1.47 5.56
C SER A 97 0.16 0.89 4.14
N SER A 98 0.21 1.75 3.12
CA SER A 98 0.37 1.35 1.73
C SER A 98 1.71 0.65 1.49
N SER A 99 2.80 1.16 2.08
CA SER A 99 4.11 0.51 2.05
C SER A 99 4.08 -0.89 2.66
N SER A 100 3.45 -1.03 3.83
CA SER A 100 3.34 -2.31 4.53
C SER A 100 2.53 -3.33 3.73
N ALA A 101 1.40 -2.92 3.15
CA ALA A 101 0.56 -3.78 2.31
C ALA A 101 1.31 -4.22 1.04
N ALA A 102 1.95 -3.29 0.32
CA ALA A 102 2.70 -3.59 -0.89
C ALA A 102 3.91 -4.49 -0.61
N GLY A 103 4.64 -4.24 0.49
CA GLY A 103 5.75 -5.10 0.91
C GLY A 103 5.30 -6.52 1.26
N ALA A 104 4.17 -6.66 1.97
CA ALA A 104 3.60 -7.98 2.29
C ALA A 104 3.20 -8.74 1.02
N VAL A 105 2.59 -8.05 0.04
CA VAL A 105 2.26 -8.63 -1.26
C VAL A 105 3.53 -9.05 -2.02
N ALA A 106 4.53 -8.19 -2.11
CA ALA A 106 5.80 -8.51 -2.79
C ALA A 106 6.48 -9.75 -2.19
N ARG A 107 6.44 -9.89 -0.84
CA ARG A 107 6.93 -11.08 -0.16
C ARG A 107 6.06 -12.32 -0.43
N LYS A 108 4.73 -12.18 -0.40
CA LYS A 108 3.79 -13.30 -0.69
C LYS A 108 3.93 -13.81 -2.13
N MET A 109 4.24 -12.93 -3.07
CA MET A 109 4.58 -13.29 -4.45
C MET A 109 5.92 -14.06 -4.56
N GLY A 110 6.73 -14.10 -3.51
CA GLY A 110 8.09 -14.64 -3.55
C GLY A 110 9.10 -13.74 -4.30
N ALA A 111 8.68 -12.51 -4.64
CA ALA A 111 9.50 -11.56 -5.37
C ALA A 111 10.53 -10.85 -4.48
N CYS A 112 10.22 -10.71 -3.18
CA CYS A 112 11.10 -10.03 -2.22
C CYS A 112 11.41 -10.88 -0.99
N ASP A 113 12.54 -10.55 -0.34
CA ASP A 113 13.01 -11.14 0.90
C ASP A 113 12.34 -10.49 2.13
N GLN A 114 12.80 -10.83 3.35
CA GLN A 114 12.23 -10.31 4.61
C GLN A 114 12.46 -8.81 4.81
N LYS A 115 13.57 -8.26 4.30
CA LYS A 115 13.93 -6.86 4.45
C LYS A 115 13.75 -6.15 3.12
N ILE A 116 12.86 -5.18 3.10
CA ILE A 116 12.46 -4.47 1.88
C ILE A 116 12.56 -2.96 2.12
N THR A 117 13.21 -2.26 1.21
CA THR A 117 13.11 -0.81 1.10
C THR A 117 11.98 -0.48 0.12
N VAL A 118 11.03 0.35 0.56
CA VAL A 118 9.92 0.83 -0.26
C VAL A 118 10.20 2.27 -0.66
N GLU A 119 10.36 2.49 -1.96
CA GLU A 119 10.47 3.82 -2.56
C GLU A 119 9.09 4.39 -2.88
N MET A 120 8.88 5.65 -2.55
CA MET A 120 7.68 6.43 -2.86
C MET A 120 8.11 7.83 -3.31
N PRO A 121 7.26 8.59 -4.00
CA PRO A 121 7.59 9.99 -4.36
C PRO A 121 7.97 10.86 -3.17
N GLY A 122 7.39 10.62 -1.99
CA GLY A 122 7.66 11.38 -0.75
C GLY A 122 8.83 10.85 0.09
N GLY A 123 9.51 9.77 -0.32
CA GLY A 123 10.67 9.23 0.38
C GLY A 123 10.68 7.71 0.52
N GLU A 124 11.54 7.20 1.38
CA GLU A 124 11.73 5.76 1.57
C GLU A 124 11.30 5.29 2.97
N ILE A 125 10.76 4.08 3.02
CA ILE A 125 10.46 3.34 4.26
C ILE A 125 11.13 1.97 4.19
N LYS A 126 11.70 1.53 5.31
CA LYS A 126 12.26 0.18 5.45
C LYS A 126 11.28 -0.72 6.19
N LEU A 127 11.06 -1.91 5.64
CA LEU A 127 10.21 -2.95 6.21
C LEU A 127 11.04 -4.17 6.60
N GLU A 128 10.70 -4.76 7.73
CA GLU A 128 11.09 -6.13 8.08
C GLU A 128 9.80 -6.94 8.22
N ILE A 129 9.63 -7.98 7.39
CA ILE A 129 8.42 -8.80 7.34
C ILE A 129 8.80 -10.24 7.67
N ASP A 130 8.29 -10.77 8.76
CA ASP A 130 8.58 -12.14 9.19
C ASP A 130 7.77 -13.20 8.42
N GLU A 131 7.90 -14.46 8.80
CA GLU A 131 7.21 -15.58 8.17
C GLU A 131 5.70 -15.61 8.49
N GLU A 132 5.28 -14.96 9.58
CA GLU A 132 3.89 -14.79 9.97
C GLU A 132 3.27 -13.50 9.38
N PHE A 133 3.98 -12.82 8.48
CA PHE A 133 3.59 -11.53 7.89
C PHE A 133 3.38 -10.40 8.91
N LYS A 134 4.06 -10.47 10.07
CA LYS A 134 4.15 -9.32 10.95
C LYS A 134 5.14 -8.31 10.37
N VAL A 135 4.69 -7.08 10.25
CA VAL A 135 5.45 -5.99 9.64
C VAL A 135 6.00 -5.06 10.71
N LYS A 136 7.32 -4.87 10.70
CA LYS A 136 8.00 -3.78 11.41
C LYS A 136 8.44 -2.75 10.39
N MET A 137 7.98 -1.52 10.57
CA MET A 137 8.28 -0.38 9.71
C MET A 137 9.26 0.57 10.38
N THR A 138 10.22 1.07 9.61
CA THR A 138 11.17 2.11 10.03
C THR A 138 11.21 3.18 8.96
N GLY A 139 10.91 4.42 9.35
CA GLY A 139 10.94 5.60 8.46
C GLY A 139 11.74 6.74 9.09
N PRO A 140 12.14 7.75 8.30
CA PRO A 140 12.79 8.94 8.80
C PRO A 140 11.81 9.80 9.60
N ALA A 141 12.33 10.54 10.58
CA ALA A 141 11.60 11.58 11.28
C ALA A 141 12.51 12.81 11.41
N THR A 142 11.99 13.97 11.03
CA THR A 142 12.71 15.24 11.12
C THR A 142 11.96 16.17 12.07
N ARG A 143 12.70 16.71 13.06
CA ARG A 143 12.13 17.73 13.95
C ARG A 143 12.01 19.05 13.19
N VAL A 144 10.77 19.50 13.01
CA VAL A 144 10.47 20.74 12.25
C VAL A 144 10.40 21.95 13.18
N ALA A 145 9.79 21.79 14.38
CA ALA A 145 9.56 22.89 15.31
C ALA A 145 9.50 22.40 16.76
N SER A 146 9.60 23.35 17.70
CA SER A 146 9.16 23.19 19.08
C SER A 146 8.10 24.25 19.35
N MET A 147 7.00 23.88 19.99
CA MET A 147 5.92 24.79 20.35
C MET A 147 5.45 24.51 21.76
N GLU A 148 4.97 25.53 22.41
CA GLU A 148 4.25 25.43 23.68
C GLU A 148 2.76 25.63 23.40
N LEU A 149 1.94 24.71 23.90
CA LEU A 149 0.50 24.80 23.78
C LEU A 149 -0.06 25.56 24.98
N ASP A 150 -0.90 26.56 24.72
CA ASP A 150 -1.65 27.23 25.77
C ASP A 150 -2.64 26.24 26.41
N SER A 151 -2.86 26.39 27.72
CA SER A 151 -3.78 25.54 28.48
C SER A 151 -5.23 25.59 27.96
N GLU A 152 -5.60 26.65 27.26
CA GLU A 152 -6.92 26.78 26.64
C GLU A 152 -7.14 25.82 25.48
N CYS A 153 -6.07 25.34 24.82
CA CYS A 153 -6.13 24.34 23.77
C CYS A 153 -6.48 22.93 24.26
N LEU A 154 -6.45 22.70 25.59
CA LEU A 154 -6.64 21.40 26.23
C LEU A 154 -8.00 21.23 26.93
N LYS A 155 -8.93 22.16 26.73
CA LYS A 155 -10.28 22.15 27.31
C LYS A 155 -11.30 21.48 26.40
#